data_4f0ed478de738129309721eb3f78416d
#
_entry.id   4f0ed478de738129309721eb3f78416d
#
_cell.length_a   1.000
_cell.length_b   1.000
_cell.length_c   1.000
_cell.angle_alpha   90.00
_cell.angle_beta   90.00
_cell.angle_gamma   90.00
#
_symmetry.space_group_name_H-M   'P 1'
#
loop_
_entity.id
_entity.type
_entity.pdbx_description
1 polymer ?
#
loop_
_entity_poly.entity_id
_entity_poly.type
_entity_poly.pdbx_seq_one_letter_code
_entity_poly.pdbx_strand_id
1 'polypeptide(L)'
;MRSRMMAVWTSLLLAVVPSLGRSQMIDRTATRVQTTLRTGWKWLGTLRPRSVQEIEGPQNWALGCETLCRDYIYWDTYKDYVAPLGIKTIRLQGGWAKTERVQGVYDFAWLDYVIDDALSKGLEIWLETDYGNPIYEGAGTADLGAGFPTSEEGLAAWDRWVQAMATRYKGKVQKWAMWNEPDIGVRKTPEMIARFNIRTAEILKRVIPDARIGALSLARIDPRFLDDCLRVIADQGKLNLFEWVVYHGYTKNPDDAYKNVEAMKSVVHKHDPRLKMWQGENGCPSERTTKFALSGHDWSELTQAKWNTRRMLGDLGHDCISSVFTICDFDHTGREINRKGLLKINDKRNLAKVKMAYYAVQNVVSVFDCHLVRQKAYRCTIECAQPITWFAYRHDQLGSDVLVFWNGTTFPQDSNDTLPATIRIAGGKFHDPVWVDLITGRIYEIPGECRSLALERAVFTRVPTYDAPAMITDRQVVLR
;
A
#
# COMPACT_ATOMS: atom_id res chain seq x y z
N MET A 1 -54.76 10.36 -62.45
CA MET A 1 -55.05 9.46 -61.46
C MET A 1 -53.90 8.50 -61.06
N ARG A 2 -52.89 8.90 -60.43
CA ARG A 2 -51.88 8.03 -59.80
C ARG A 2 -51.37 8.78 -58.57
N SER A 3 -51.78 8.25 -57.42
CA SER A 3 -51.33 8.68 -56.12
C SER A 3 -49.85 8.27 -55.92
N ARG A 4 -48.97 9.20 -55.62
CA ARG A 4 -47.58 8.95 -55.18
C ARG A 4 -47.53 9.04 -53.67
N MET A 5 -47.40 7.92 -52.98
CA MET A 5 -47.01 7.87 -51.56
C MET A 5 -45.54 8.26 -51.44
N MET A 6 -45.28 9.36 -50.73
CA MET A 6 -43.94 9.74 -50.29
C MET A 6 -43.64 9.01 -48.96
N ALA A 7 -42.69 8.10 -49.00
CA ALA A 7 -42.11 7.49 -47.79
C ALA A 7 -41.14 8.46 -47.15
N VAL A 8 -41.46 8.91 -45.92
CA VAL A 8 -40.57 9.71 -45.10
C VAL A 8 -39.64 8.76 -44.34
N TRP A 9 -38.38 8.72 -44.69
CA TRP A 9 -37.34 8.04 -43.92
C TRP A 9 -36.92 8.97 -42.79
N THR A 10 -37.34 8.62 -41.53
CA THR A 10 -36.83 9.24 -40.34
C THR A 10 -35.52 8.54 -39.97
N SER A 11 -34.42 9.16 -40.31
CA SER A 11 -33.09 8.71 -39.87
C SER A 11 -32.95 9.00 -38.36
N LEU A 12 -33.05 7.99 -37.52
CA LEU A 12 -32.64 8.06 -36.12
C LEU A 12 -31.10 8.18 -36.09
N LEU A 13 -30.59 9.37 -35.94
CA LEU A 13 -29.21 9.61 -35.52
C LEU A 13 -29.10 9.19 -34.07
N LEU A 14 -28.70 7.97 -33.83
CA LEU A 14 -28.15 7.54 -32.55
C LEU A 14 -26.85 8.33 -32.33
N ALA A 15 -26.95 9.39 -31.52
CA ALA A 15 -25.79 10.06 -30.98
C ALA A 15 -25.04 9.03 -30.10
N VAL A 16 -24.00 8.44 -30.64
CA VAL A 16 -22.99 7.72 -29.87
C VAL A 16 -22.28 8.78 -29.03
N VAL A 17 -22.78 8.99 -27.81
CA VAL A 17 -22.02 9.70 -26.80
C VAL A 17 -20.80 8.80 -26.50
N PRO A 18 -19.57 9.22 -26.79
CA PRO A 18 -18.43 8.46 -26.39
C PRO A 18 -18.44 8.46 -24.86
N SER A 19 -18.68 7.30 -24.25
CA SER A 19 -18.40 7.08 -22.83
C SER A 19 -16.90 7.11 -22.64
N LEU A 20 -16.36 8.32 -22.66
CA LEU A 20 -14.95 8.59 -22.44
C LEU A 20 -14.59 8.18 -21.01
N GLY A 21 -13.80 7.15 -20.90
CA GLY A 21 -12.77 7.05 -19.91
C GLY A 21 -12.93 6.03 -18.81
N ARG A 22 -14.11 5.65 -18.33
CA ARG A 22 -14.21 4.78 -17.16
C ARG A 22 -14.06 3.28 -17.43
N SER A 23 -14.48 2.77 -18.56
CA SER A 23 -14.41 1.35 -18.90
C SER A 23 -13.04 0.90 -19.42
N GLN A 24 -12.17 1.83 -19.80
CA GLN A 24 -10.81 1.53 -20.26
C GLN A 24 -9.77 1.52 -19.13
N MET A 25 -10.06 2.18 -17.99
CA MET A 25 -9.11 2.38 -16.89
C MET A 25 -8.97 1.15 -16.00
N ILE A 26 -10.03 0.39 -15.80
CA ILE A 26 -10.04 -0.75 -14.88
C ILE A 26 -10.59 -1.97 -15.59
N ASP A 27 -9.76 -3.00 -15.68
CA ASP A 27 -10.21 -4.29 -16.17
C ASP A 27 -10.93 -5.05 -15.06
N ARG A 28 -12.23 -4.93 -15.02
CA ARG A 28 -13.07 -5.58 -14.01
C ARG A 28 -13.14 -7.11 -14.17
N THR A 29 -12.64 -7.65 -15.26
CA THR A 29 -12.66 -9.09 -15.51
C THR A 29 -11.32 -9.75 -15.28
N ALA A 30 -10.26 -8.99 -15.02
CA ALA A 30 -8.86 -9.42 -14.98
C ALA A 30 -8.40 -10.15 -16.26
N THR A 31 -9.15 -10.05 -17.35
CA THR A 31 -8.82 -10.68 -18.64
C THR A 31 -7.64 -9.98 -19.33
N ARG A 32 -7.35 -8.75 -18.95
CA ARG A 32 -6.19 -7.98 -19.46
C ARG A 32 -4.88 -8.37 -18.79
N VAL A 33 -4.91 -9.02 -17.64
CA VAL A 33 -3.71 -9.55 -17.01
C VAL A 33 -3.36 -10.86 -17.68
N GLN A 34 -2.39 -10.81 -18.59
CA GLN A 34 -1.87 -12.00 -19.23
C GLN A 34 -1.05 -12.83 -18.25
N THR A 35 -1.16 -14.14 -18.32
CA THR A 35 -0.41 -15.04 -17.46
C THR A 35 0.02 -16.30 -18.21
N THR A 36 1.21 -16.78 -17.88
CA THR A 36 1.72 -18.09 -18.29
C THR A 36 1.41 -19.18 -17.26
N LEU A 37 0.76 -18.83 -16.13
CA LEU A 37 0.37 -19.79 -15.10
C LEU A 37 -0.51 -20.90 -15.69
N ARG A 38 -0.15 -22.15 -15.38
CA ARG A 38 -0.89 -23.35 -15.82
C ARG A 38 -1.20 -24.21 -14.59
N THR A 39 -2.45 -24.25 -14.21
CA THR A 39 -2.92 -25.08 -13.09
C THR A 39 -3.45 -26.44 -13.56
N GLY A 40 -3.87 -26.55 -14.82
CA GLY A 40 -4.64 -27.67 -15.34
C GLY A 40 -6.07 -27.76 -14.78
N TRP A 41 -6.47 -26.83 -13.92
CA TRP A 41 -7.76 -26.82 -13.25
C TRP A 41 -8.78 -25.96 -14.00
N LYS A 42 -10.06 -26.24 -13.80
CA LYS A 42 -11.15 -25.52 -14.44
C LYS A 42 -11.25 -24.09 -13.90
N TRP A 43 -11.12 -23.11 -14.79
CA TRP A 43 -11.35 -21.70 -14.49
C TRP A 43 -12.84 -21.42 -14.29
N LEU A 44 -13.22 -20.79 -13.18
CA LEU A 44 -14.59 -20.47 -12.79
C LEU A 44 -14.96 -19.00 -13.01
N GLY A 45 -13.99 -18.11 -12.99
CA GLY A 45 -14.19 -16.67 -13.08
C GLY A 45 -13.01 -15.91 -12.48
N THR A 46 -13.19 -14.61 -12.26
CA THR A 46 -12.19 -13.72 -11.66
C THR A 46 -12.78 -12.97 -10.48
N LEU A 47 -11.90 -12.57 -9.57
CA LEU A 47 -12.26 -11.66 -8.47
C LEU A 47 -12.90 -10.40 -9.02
N ARG A 48 -13.98 -9.96 -8.39
CA ARG A 48 -14.58 -8.67 -8.67
C ARG A 48 -13.78 -7.59 -7.94
N PRO A 49 -13.21 -6.61 -8.66
CA PRO A 49 -12.57 -5.45 -8.04
C PRO A 49 -13.58 -4.63 -7.24
N ARG A 50 -13.16 -4.15 -6.06
CA ARG A 50 -13.96 -3.30 -5.19
C ARG A 50 -13.26 -1.96 -4.99
N SER A 51 -13.99 -0.87 -5.24
CA SER A 51 -13.52 0.49 -4.99
C SER A 51 -13.57 0.84 -3.49
N VAL A 52 -13.01 1.98 -3.11
CA VAL A 52 -13.06 2.47 -1.71
C VAL A 52 -14.49 2.66 -1.20
N GLN A 53 -15.45 2.96 -2.07
CA GLN A 53 -16.86 3.11 -1.73
C GLN A 53 -17.56 1.76 -1.49
N GLU A 54 -17.04 0.67 -2.07
CA GLU A 54 -17.60 -0.68 -1.95
C GLU A 54 -16.98 -1.50 -0.82
N ILE A 55 -15.81 -1.10 -0.32
CA ILE A 55 -15.14 -1.78 0.79
C ILE A 55 -15.56 -1.12 2.11
N GLU A 56 -16.14 -1.91 2.99
CA GLU A 56 -16.58 -1.45 4.30
C GLU A 56 -15.45 -1.44 5.35
N GLY A 57 -15.66 -0.69 6.42
CA GLY A 57 -14.81 -0.70 7.60
C GLY A 57 -13.39 -0.17 7.42
N PRO A 58 -12.56 -0.30 8.46
CA PRO A 58 -11.16 0.09 8.43
C PRO A 58 -10.30 -0.89 7.62
N GLN A 59 -9.18 -0.41 7.11
CA GLN A 59 -8.23 -1.21 6.36
C GLN A 59 -6.83 -1.18 6.98
N ASN A 60 -6.03 -2.21 6.69
CA ASN A 60 -4.61 -2.28 7.00
C ASN A 60 -3.73 -1.93 5.78
N TRP A 61 -4.26 -1.13 4.86
CA TRP A 61 -3.61 -0.74 3.61
C TRP A 61 -3.47 0.76 3.52
N ALA A 62 -2.32 1.22 3.00
CA ALA A 62 -2.11 2.59 2.58
C ALA A 62 -1.42 2.63 1.22
N LEU A 63 -1.54 3.74 0.52
CA LEU A 63 -1.02 3.96 -0.82
C LEU A 63 -0.19 5.22 -0.85
N GLY A 64 1.03 5.12 -1.35
CA GLY A 64 1.88 6.27 -1.59
C GLY A 64 1.35 7.13 -2.73
N CYS A 65 1.06 8.38 -2.42
CA CYS A 65 0.74 9.47 -3.36
C CYS A 65 1.67 10.67 -3.13
N GLU A 66 2.89 10.41 -2.69
CA GLU A 66 3.92 11.38 -2.32
C GLU A 66 4.47 12.12 -3.55
N THR A 67 5.43 13.00 -3.28
CA THR A 67 6.24 13.73 -4.27
C THR A 67 5.54 14.87 -5.01
N LEU A 68 4.25 15.10 -4.75
CA LEU A 68 3.50 16.25 -5.27
C LEU A 68 4.06 17.58 -4.77
N CYS A 69 4.62 17.58 -3.56
CA CYS A 69 5.27 18.75 -2.96
C CYS A 69 6.52 19.22 -3.72
N ARG A 70 7.14 18.34 -4.51
CA ARG A 70 8.35 18.58 -5.31
C ARG A 70 8.09 18.55 -6.82
N ASP A 71 6.81 18.48 -7.23
CA ASP A 71 6.37 18.45 -8.64
C ASP A 71 7.00 17.32 -9.46
N TYR A 72 7.34 16.17 -8.84
CA TYR A 72 7.87 15.01 -9.54
C TYR A 72 6.80 14.28 -10.35
N ILE A 73 5.55 14.41 -9.94
CA ILE A 73 4.34 13.98 -10.62
C ILE A 73 3.19 14.91 -10.23
N TYR A 74 2.09 14.89 -10.99
CA TYR A 74 0.92 15.70 -10.73
C TYR A 74 -0.28 14.84 -10.33
N TRP A 75 -1.11 15.34 -9.41
CA TRP A 75 -2.32 14.66 -8.94
C TRP A 75 -3.24 14.28 -10.11
N ASP A 76 -3.43 15.19 -11.07
CA ASP A 76 -4.27 14.98 -12.26
C ASP A 76 -3.82 13.81 -13.14
N THR A 77 -2.54 13.41 -13.08
CA THR A 77 -2.03 12.28 -13.86
C THR A 77 -2.65 10.94 -13.40
N TYR A 78 -3.02 10.79 -12.12
CA TYR A 78 -3.42 9.51 -11.57
C TYR A 78 -4.64 9.51 -10.63
N LYS A 79 -5.21 10.67 -10.30
CA LYS A 79 -6.31 10.81 -9.32
C LYS A 79 -7.52 9.90 -9.58
N ASP A 80 -7.80 9.58 -10.84
CA ASP A 80 -8.94 8.76 -11.23
C ASP A 80 -8.71 7.25 -11.00
N TYR A 81 -7.47 6.86 -10.70
CA TYR A 81 -7.09 5.47 -10.42
C TYR A 81 -7.01 5.14 -8.94
N VAL A 82 -7.00 6.16 -8.06
CA VAL A 82 -6.77 5.96 -6.62
C VAL A 82 -7.97 5.28 -5.96
N ALA A 83 -9.16 5.87 -6.07
CA ALA A 83 -10.37 5.31 -5.45
C ALA A 83 -10.77 3.93 -6.01
N PRO A 84 -10.68 3.67 -7.34
CA PRO A 84 -10.94 2.35 -7.90
C PRO A 84 -9.98 1.25 -7.45
N LEU A 85 -8.76 1.59 -7.00
CA LEU A 85 -7.81 0.60 -6.47
C LEU A 85 -8.31 -0.07 -5.18
N GLY A 86 -9.17 0.63 -4.41
CA GLY A 86 -9.79 0.13 -3.20
C GLY A 86 -9.03 0.44 -1.91
N ILE A 87 -7.84 1.03 -1.95
CA ILE A 87 -7.09 1.46 -0.75
C ILE A 87 -7.61 2.81 -0.28
N LYS A 88 -8.12 2.88 0.95
CA LYS A 88 -8.74 4.09 1.52
C LYS A 88 -7.73 5.14 1.95
N THR A 89 -6.63 4.74 2.60
CA THR A 89 -5.65 5.69 3.14
C THR A 89 -4.60 6.00 2.09
N ILE A 90 -4.43 7.30 1.76
CA ILE A 90 -3.35 7.77 0.91
C ILE A 90 -2.35 8.60 1.72
N ARG A 91 -1.04 8.38 1.45
CA ARG A 91 0.06 9.14 2.04
C ARG A 91 0.39 10.33 1.16
N LEU A 92 0.38 11.51 1.74
CA LEU A 92 0.77 12.77 1.12
C LEU A 92 1.87 13.46 1.90
N GLN A 93 2.65 14.27 1.22
CA GLN A 93 3.72 15.11 1.80
C GLN A 93 3.30 16.57 1.82
N GLY A 94 3.39 17.23 2.99
CA GLY A 94 2.91 18.59 3.21
C GLY A 94 3.72 19.68 2.50
N GLY A 95 5.03 19.44 2.29
CA GLY A 95 5.89 20.28 1.46
C GLY A 95 6.05 21.71 1.97
N TRP A 96 6.73 21.91 3.08
CA TRP A 96 6.92 23.22 3.68
C TRP A 96 7.42 24.29 2.70
N ALA A 97 8.48 23.99 1.94
CA ALA A 97 9.04 24.93 0.97
C ALA A 97 8.08 25.30 -0.18
N LYS A 98 7.12 24.44 -0.51
CA LYS A 98 6.12 24.72 -1.53
C LYS A 98 4.93 25.51 -0.98
N THR A 99 4.59 25.29 0.29
CA THR A 99 3.47 25.98 0.95
C THR A 99 3.87 27.33 1.55
N GLU A 100 5.16 27.58 1.76
CA GLU A 100 5.67 28.86 2.30
C GLU A 100 6.89 29.31 1.47
N ARG A 101 6.63 30.05 0.39
CA ARG A 101 7.66 30.62 -0.48
C ARG A 101 8.14 31.99 -0.03
N VAL A 102 7.37 32.65 0.80
CA VAL A 102 7.68 33.92 1.45
C VAL A 102 7.47 33.73 2.96
N GLN A 103 8.43 34.16 3.76
CA GLN A 103 8.40 33.97 5.21
C GLN A 103 7.10 34.45 5.83
N GLY A 104 6.40 33.58 6.55
CA GLY A 104 5.14 33.84 7.24
C GLY A 104 3.91 33.91 6.31
N VAL A 105 4.07 33.69 5.00
CA VAL A 105 2.96 33.67 4.04
C VAL A 105 2.71 32.26 3.53
N TYR A 106 1.60 31.67 3.96
CA TYR A 106 1.25 30.27 3.62
C TYR A 106 0.28 30.22 2.45
N ASP A 107 0.68 29.51 1.37
CA ASP A 107 -0.17 29.17 0.23
C ASP A 107 -0.38 27.64 0.17
N PHE A 108 -1.52 27.20 0.65
CA PHE A 108 -1.93 25.80 0.63
C PHE A 108 -2.78 25.42 -0.59
N ALA A 109 -3.00 26.29 -1.56
CA ALA A 109 -3.96 26.06 -2.64
C ALA A 109 -3.74 24.74 -3.39
N TRP A 110 -2.49 24.37 -3.66
CA TRP A 110 -2.16 23.11 -4.31
C TRP A 110 -2.51 21.88 -3.45
N LEU A 111 -2.28 21.96 -2.13
CA LEU A 111 -2.54 20.87 -1.21
C LEU A 111 -4.03 20.75 -0.88
N ASP A 112 -4.74 21.89 -0.81
CA ASP A 112 -6.20 21.92 -0.69
C ASP A 112 -6.87 21.18 -1.84
N TYR A 113 -6.44 21.48 -3.07
CA TYR A 113 -6.96 20.82 -4.26
C TYR A 113 -6.82 19.31 -4.20
N VAL A 114 -5.65 18.81 -3.80
CA VAL A 114 -5.39 17.36 -3.65
C VAL A 114 -6.22 16.75 -2.53
N ILE A 115 -6.24 17.36 -1.36
CA ILE A 115 -6.95 16.86 -0.19
C ILE A 115 -8.46 16.85 -0.43
N ASP A 116 -9.02 17.95 -0.93
CA ASP A 116 -10.47 18.06 -1.14
C ASP A 116 -10.97 17.11 -2.23
N ASP A 117 -10.22 16.96 -3.33
CA ASP A 117 -10.54 15.96 -4.37
C ASP A 117 -10.43 14.53 -3.83
N ALA A 118 -9.40 14.20 -3.05
CA ALA A 118 -9.26 12.89 -2.44
C ALA A 118 -10.39 12.55 -1.45
N LEU A 119 -10.73 13.49 -0.57
CA LEU A 119 -11.85 13.34 0.38
C LEU A 119 -13.19 13.16 -0.35
N SER A 120 -13.42 13.89 -1.44
CA SER A 120 -14.63 13.76 -2.28
C SER A 120 -14.78 12.36 -2.89
N LYS A 121 -13.68 11.63 -3.06
CA LYS A 121 -13.62 10.26 -3.55
C LYS A 121 -13.73 9.19 -2.45
N GLY A 122 -13.91 9.61 -1.19
CA GLY A 122 -13.98 8.71 -0.03
C GLY A 122 -12.62 8.20 0.46
N LEU A 123 -11.54 8.91 0.11
CA LEU A 123 -10.19 8.60 0.59
C LEU A 123 -9.93 9.25 1.94
N GLU A 124 -9.05 8.65 2.72
CA GLU A 124 -8.53 9.15 3.99
C GLU A 124 -7.09 9.64 3.79
N ILE A 125 -6.76 10.75 4.39
CA ILE A 125 -5.44 11.37 4.23
C ILE A 125 -4.54 11.00 5.41
N TRP A 126 -3.34 10.48 5.09
CA TRP A 126 -2.19 10.43 5.97
C TRP A 126 -1.18 11.48 5.49
N LEU A 127 -1.05 12.58 6.24
CA LEU A 127 -0.25 13.73 5.86
C LEU A 127 1.07 13.77 6.65
N GLU A 128 2.18 13.84 5.93
CA GLU A 128 3.50 14.02 6.52
C GLU A 128 3.88 15.51 6.58
N THR A 129 4.42 15.93 7.73
CA THR A 129 5.05 17.24 7.87
C THR A 129 6.50 17.14 7.40
N ASP A 130 6.81 17.66 6.22
CA ASP A 130 8.12 17.57 5.56
C ASP A 130 8.28 18.63 4.45
N TYR A 131 9.41 18.90 3.93
CA TYR A 131 10.76 18.72 4.48
C TYR A 131 11.22 20.03 5.12
N GLY A 132 12.50 20.45 4.92
CA GLY A 132 12.96 21.75 5.33
C GLY A 132 12.54 22.86 4.38
N ASN A 133 12.80 24.12 4.77
CA ASN A 133 12.53 25.28 3.94
C ASN A 133 13.74 26.22 3.88
N PRO A 134 14.44 26.33 2.73
CA PRO A 134 15.69 27.08 2.62
C PRO A 134 15.51 28.59 2.71
N ILE A 135 14.28 29.12 2.78
CA ILE A 135 14.06 30.57 2.98
C ILE A 135 14.40 31.02 4.40
N TYR A 136 14.55 30.07 5.34
CA TYR A 136 15.00 30.31 6.71
C TYR A 136 16.41 29.75 6.91
N GLU A 137 17.28 30.51 7.53
CA GLU A 137 18.64 30.08 7.85
C GLU A 137 18.58 28.86 8.80
N GLY A 138 19.32 27.79 8.46
CA GLY A 138 19.39 26.56 9.25
C GLY A 138 18.09 25.74 9.29
N ALA A 139 17.11 25.99 8.40
CA ALA A 139 15.87 25.22 8.34
C ALA A 139 15.91 24.06 7.31
N GLY A 140 17.09 23.70 6.82
CA GLY A 140 17.26 22.59 5.87
C GLY A 140 16.82 22.93 4.46
N THR A 141 16.57 21.90 3.64
CA THR A 141 16.11 22.02 2.26
C THR A 141 14.86 21.17 2.00
N ALA A 142 14.22 21.34 0.83
CA ALA A 142 13.06 20.56 0.41
C ALA A 142 13.39 19.12 -0.04
N ASP A 143 14.67 18.72 -0.03
CA ASP A 143 15.11 17.44 -0.58
C ASP A 143 15.00 16.30 0.43
N LEU A 144 14.77 15.09 -0.09
CA LEU A 144 14.89 13.85 0.68
C LEU A 144 16.32 13.73 1.25
N GLY A 145 16.43 13.40 2.53
CA GLY A 145 17.71 13.29 3.22
C GLY A 145 18.24 14.61 3.78
N ALA A 146 17.51 15.74 3.60
CA ALA A 146 17.84 17.01 4.25
C ALA A 146 17.87 16.92 5.78
N GLY A 147 18.62 17.83 6.39
CA GLY A 147 18.63 18.00 7.85
C GLY A 147 17.33 18.59 8.38
N PHE A 148 17.04 18.34 9.65
CA PHE A 148 15.98 19.07 10.37
C PHE A 148 16.36 20.54 10.53
N PRO A 149 15.36 21.42 10.75
CA PRO A 149 15.63 22.75 11.27
C PRO A 149 16.49 22.68 12.55
N THR A 150 17.57 23.45 12.59
CA THR A 150 18.54 23.44 13.71
C THR A 150 18.74 24.82 14.32
N SER A 151 18.50 25.89 13.57
CA SER A 151 18.52 27.25 14.10
C SER A 151 17.28 27.57 14.95
N GLU A 152 17.36 28.47 15.85
CA GLU A 152 16.21 28.94 16.65
C GLU A 152 15.11 29.50 15.75
N GLU A 153 15.48 30.30 14.74
CA GLU A 153 14.56 30.86 13.77
C GLU A 153 13.90 29.75 12.91
N GLY A 154 14.69 28.80 12.41
CA GLY A 154 14.17 27.66 11.61
C GLY A 154 13.22 26.77 12.40
N LEU A 155 13.51 26.50 13.68
CA LEU A 155 12.63 25.75 14.56
C LEU A 155 11.34 26.51 14.87
N ALA A 156 11.41 27.80 15.12
CA ALA A 156 10.23 28.63 15.35
C ALA A 156 9.37 28.77 14.09
N ALA A 157 9.99 28.84 12.90
CA ALA A 157 9.30 28.85 11.63
C ALA A 157 8.61 27.51 11.36
N TRP A 158 9.28 26.38 11.64
CA TRP A 158 8.68 25.04 11.59
C TRP A 158 7.43 24.94 12.45
N ASP A 159 7.50 25.40 13.70
CA ASP A 159 6.37 25.37 14.63
C ASP A 159 5.17 26.14 14.09
N ARG A 160 5.40 27.35 13.55
CA ARG A 160 4.33 28.16 12.94
C ARG A 160 3.72 27.47 11.72
N TRP A 161 4.55 26.89 10.85
CA TRP A 161 4.08 26.20 9.67
C TRP A 161 3.26 24.94 10.02
N VAL A 162 3.74 24.09 10.93
CA VAL A 162 3.00 22.91 11.40
C VAL A 162 1.67 23.32 12.02
N GLN A 163 1.66 24.38 12.84
CA GLN A 163 0.43 24.90 13.44
C GLN A 163 -0.55 25.42 12.37
N ALA A 164 -0.07 26.16 11.37
CA ALA A 164 -0.88 26.67 10.28
C ALA A 164 -1.51 25.52 9.46
N MET A 165 -0.71 24.50 9.11
CA MET A 165 -1.16 23.32 8.39
C MET A 165 -2.17 22.50 9.20
N ALA A 166 -1.89 22.25 10.48
CA ALA A 166 -2.81 21.55 11.36
C ALA A 166 -4.15 22.29 11.51
N THR A 167 -4.09 23.63 11.66
CA THR A 167 -5.29 24.48 11.76
C THR A 167 -6.13 24.40 10.48
N ARG A 168 -5.48 24.45 9.30
CA ARG A 168 -6.16 24.39 8.01
C ARG A 168 -6.86 23.07 7.76
N TYR A 169 -6.21 21.97 8.15
CA TYR A 169 -6.73 20.61 7.87
C TYR A 169 -7.44 19.97 9.06
N LYS A 170 -7.67 20.72 10.14
CA LYS A 170 -8.51 20.25 11.25
C LYS A 170 -9.90 19.83 10.76
N GLY A 171 -10.32 18.62 11.12
CA GLY A 171 -11.57 18.01 10.65
C GLY A 171 -11.50 17.37 9.25
N LYS A 172 -10.41 17.57 8.49
CA LYS A 172 -10.16 16.93 7.19
C LYS A 172 -9.12 15.83 7.27
N VAL A 173 -8.05 16.03 8.02
CA VAL A 173 -6.92 15.11 8.17
C VAL A 173 -6.77 14.69 9.62
N GLN A 174 -6.83 13.38 9.87
CA GLN A 174 -6.64 12.81 11.20
C GLN A 174 -5.32 12.04 11.36
N LYS A 175 -4.78 11.46 10.26
CA LYS A 175 -3.55 10.67 10.30
C LYS A 175 -2.37 11.54 9.89
N TRP A 176 -1.35 11.60 10.76
CA TRP A 176 -0.18 12.46 10.60
C TRP A 176 1.10 11.68 10.83
N ALA A 177 2.19 12.11 10.23
CA ALA A 177 3.54 11.70 10.57
C ALA A 177 4.49 12.88 10.43
N MET A 178 5.66 12.78 11.07
CA MET A 178 6.71 13.77 10.97
C MET A 178 7.87 13.23 10.13
N TRP A 179 8.21 13.98 9.08
CA TRP A 179 9.32 13.70 8.17
C TRP A 179 9.19 12.38 7.39
N ASN A 180 10.13 12.14 6.49
CA ASN A 180 10.30 10.92 5.75
C ASN A 180 11.75 10.48 5.85
N GLU A 181 12.00 9.25 6.29
CA GLU A 181 13.31 8.62 6.35
C GLU A 181 14.38 9.49 7.06
N PRO A 182 14.14 9.92 8.30
CA PRO A 182 15.08 10.81 8.99
C PRO A 182 16.44 10.15 9.32
N ASP A 183 16.55 8.84 9.24
CA ASP A 183 17.76 8.05 9.50
C ASP A 183 18.68 7.87 8.29
N ILE A 184 18.37 8.54 7.15
CA ILE A 184 19.25 8.62 5.97
C ILE A 184 19.66 10.07 5.65
N GLY A 185 20.60 10.23 4.71
CA GLY A 185 21.09 11.55 4.28
C GLY A 185 21.95 12.23 5.34
N VAL A 186 21.66 13.49 5.69
CA VAL A 186 22.36 14.21 6.74
C VAL A 186 22.21 13.47 8.06
N ARG A 187 23.34 13.13 8.69
CA ARG A 187 23.36 12.29 9.90
C ARG A 187 22.54 12.90 11.02
N LYS A 188 21.58 12.14 11.52
CA LYS A 188 20.75 12.45 12.67
C LYS A 188 20.87 11.35 13.71
N THR A 189 20.96 11.74 14.99
CA THR A 189 20.97 10.79 16.09
C THR A 189 19.55 10.33 16.45
N PRO A 190 19.39 9.18 17.12
CA PRO A 190 18.09 8.76 17.66
C PRO A 190 17.44 9.85 18.52
N GLU A 191 18.24 10.56 19.33
CA GLU A 191 17.77 11.66 20.18
C GLU A 191 17.21 12.82 19.35
N MET A 192 17.92 13.26 18.30
CA MET A 192 17.46 14.34 17.41
C MET A 192 16.13 13.97 16.76
N ILE A 193 16.01 12.74 16.24
CA ILE A 193 14.80 12.26 15.60
C ILE A 193 13.65 12.20 16.60
N ALA A 194 13.87 11.61 17.77
CA ALA A 194 12.85 11.49 18.80
C ALA A 194 12.35 12.86 19.29
N ARG A 195 13.26 13.80 19.62
CA ARG A 195 12.89 15.16 20.06
C ARG A 195 12.11 15.94 19.00
N PHE A 196 12.49 15.83 17.73
CA PHE A 196 11.79 16.50 16.64
C PHE A 196 10.40 15.91 16.39
N ASN A 197 10.25 14.58 16.54
CA ASN A 197 8.94 13.90 16.52
C ASN A 197 8.04 14.41 17.67
N ILE A 198 8.55 14.47 18.90
CA ILE A 198 7.80 14.98 20.07
C ILE A 198 7.35 16.42 19.82
N ARG A 199 8.27 17.31 19.41
CA ARG A 199 7.97 18.72 19.12
C ARG A 199 6.82 18.87 18.14
N THR A 200 6.89 18.15 17.02
CA THR A 200 5.84 18.20 15.98
C THR A 200 4.51 17.60 16.46
N ALA A 201 4.57 16.46 17.15
CA ALA A 201 3.38 15.80 17.67
C ALA A 201 2.64 16.64 18.73
N GLU A 202 3.36 17.35 19.58
CA GLU A 202 2.77 18.27 20.58
C GLU A 202 2.02 19.42 19.92
N ILE A 203 2.54 19.97 18.81
CA ILE A 203 1.85 21.02 18.04
C ILE A 203 0.57 20.45 17.41
N LEU A 204 0.68 19.28 16.75
CA LEU A 204 -0.46 18.62 16.14
C LEU A 204 -1.56 18.31 17.16
N LYS A 205 -1.21 17.74 18.33
CA LYS A 205 -2.16 17.39 19.40
C LYS A 205 -2.79 18.62 20.04
N ARG A 206 -2.07 19.75 20.14
CA ARG A 206 -2.63 21.00 20.66
C ARG A 206 -3.71 21.57 19.74
N VAL A 207 -3.55 21.45 18.41
CA VAL A 207 -4.50 21.95 17.42
C VAL A 207 -5.62 20.94 17.15
N ILE A 208 -5.27 19.65 17.06
CA ILE A 208 -6.13 18.51 16.76
C ILE A 208 -5.96 17.47 17.87
N PRO A 209 -6.68 17.56 19.00
CA PRO A 209 -6.48 16.66 20.14
C PRO A 209 -6.64 15.17 19.81
N ASP A 210 -7.50 14.84 18.84
CA ASP A 210 -7.78 13.50 18.35
C ASP A 210 -6.88 13.09 17.15
N ALA A 211 -5.86 13.89 16.80
CA ALA A 211 -4.91 13.52 15.74
C ALA A 211 -4.27 12.17 16.04
N ARG A 212 -4.23 11.32 15.03
CA ARG A 212 -3.61 9.99 15.06
C ARG A 212 -2.22 10.12 14.43
N ILE A 213 -1.17 9.87 15.21
CA ILE A 213 0.20 10.24 14.80
C ILE A 213 1.06 8.98 14.72
N GLY A 214 1.74 8.81 13.56
CA GLY A 214 2.82 7.87 13.36
C GLY A 214 4.17 8.48 13.77
N ALA A 215 4.96 7.75 14.55
CA ALA A 215 6.27 8.15 14.97
C ALA A 215 7.35 7.65 14.01
N LEU A 216 8.41 8.43 13.86
CA LEU A 216 9.74 8.10 13.39
C LEU A 216 9.90 7.97 11.87
N SER A 217 9.01 7.33 11.13
CA SER A 217 9.10 7.12 9.65
C SER A 217 10.49 6.66 9.17
N LEU A 218 11.09 5.66 9.85
CA LEU A 218 12.47 5.22 9.61
C LEU A 218 12.62 4.49 8.27
N ALA A 219 13.70 4.76 7.53
CA ALA A 219 14.04 4.07 6.29
C ALA A 219 14.40 2.60 6.52
N ARG A 220 15.01 2.29 7.66
CA ARG A 220 15.61 0.98 7.93
C ARG A 220 14.80 0.13 8.89
N ILE A 221 15.00 -1.18 8.77
CA ILE A 221 14.53 -2.15 9.77
C ILE A 221 15.71 -2.40 10.73
N ASP A 222 15.87 -1.50 11.71
CA ASP A 222 16.94 -1.57 12.71
C ASP A 222 16.36 -1.51 14.13
N PRO A 223 16.24 -2.68 14.81
CA PRO A 223 15.66 -2.76 16.15
C PRO A 223 16.43 -1.97 17.21
N ARG A 224 17.77 -1.84 17.07
CA ARG A 224 18.60 -1.10 18.04
C ARG A 224 18.39 0.40 17.92
N PHE A 225 18.46 0.91 16.68
CA PHE A 225 18.22 2.32 16.42
C PHE A 225 16.80 2.74 16.85
N LEU A 226 15.82 1.86 16.61
CA LEU A 226 14.44 2.05 17.06
C LEU A 226 14.34 2.10 18.59
N ASP A 227 14.99 1.15 19.32
CA ASP A 227 14.99 1.13 20.78
C ASP A 227 15.56 2.42 21.36
N ASP A 228 16.65 2.93 20.78
CA ASP A 228 17.26 4.21 21.18
C ASP A 228 16.32 5.40 20.96
N CYS A 229 15.60 5.46 19.85
CA CYS A 229 14.59 6.50 19.62
C CYS A 229 13.43 6.42 20.62
N LEU A 230 12.87 5.22 20.81
CA LEU A 230 11.72 5.02 21.69
C LEU A 230 12.07 5.26 23.17
N ARG A 231 13.31 4.93 23.59
CA ARG A 231 13.78 5.24 24.93
C ARG A 231 13.73 6.75 25.20
N VAL A 232 14.21 7.60 24.26
CA VAL A 232 14.14 9.06 24.42
C VAL A 232 12.69 9.54 24.53
N ILE A 233 11.77 8.98 23.74
CA ILE A 233 10.34 9.34 23.79
C ILE A 233 9.75 8.90 25.15
N ALA A 234 10.09 7.69 25.61
CA ALA A 234 9.62 7.13 26.87
C ALA A 234 10.13 7.93 28.09
N ASP A 235 11.43 8.26 28.11
CA ASP A 235 12.06 9.04 29.19
C ASP A 235 11.44 10.43 29.37
N GLN A 236 10.87 10.99 28.30
CA GLN A 236 10.11 12.25 28.32
C GLN A 236 8.62 12.05 28.63
N GLY A 237 8.14 10.82 28.83
CA GLY A 237 6.74 10.50 29.09
C GLY A 237 5.81 10.79 27.91
N LYS A 238 6.29 10.70 26.64
CA LYS A 238 5.59 11.16 25.44
C LYS A 238 5.14 10.05 24.49
N LEU A 239 5.24 8.77 24.88
CA LEU A 239 4.75 7.65 24.04
C LEU A 239 3.26 7.77 23.69
N ASN A 240 2.46 8.33 24.59
CA ASN A 240 1.03 8.53 24.41
C ASN A 240 0.65 9.54 23.28
N LEU A 241 1.61 10.28 22.75
CA LEU A 241 1.39 11.13 21.58
C LEU A 241 1.16 10.32 20.31
N PHE A 242 1.64 9.06 20.26
CA PHE A 242 1.73 8.25 19.06
C PHE A 242 0.78 7.04 19.11
N GLU A 243 0.31 6.63 17.96
CA GLU A 243 -0.48 5.40 17.76
C GLU A 243 0.34 4.33 17.03
N TRP A 244 1.22 4.74 16.14
CA TRP A 244 2.04 3.85 15.31
C TRP A 244 3.52 4.19 15.41
N VAL A 245 4.34 3.18 15.21
CA VAL A 245 5.74 3.31 14.79
C VAL A 245 5.81 3.01 13.30
N VAL A 246 6.30 3.97 12.53
CA VAL A 246 6.39 3.90 11.07
C VAL A 246 7.82 3.53 10.67
N TYR A 247 7.94 2.57 9.73
CA TYR A 247 9.21 2.16 9.14
C TYR A 247 9.01 1.79 7.67
N HIS A 248 10.07 1.80 6.86
CA HIS A 248 10.02 1.45 5.45
C HIS A 248 10.61 0.06 5.17
N GLY A 249 11.93 -0.07 5.11
CA GLY A 249 12.61 -1.36 5.07
C GLY A 249 12.52 -2.10 3.74
N TYR A 250 13.17 -1.57 2.72
CA TYR A 250 13.27 -2.21 1.41
C TYR A 250 14.18 -3.44 1.46
N THR A 251 13.66 -4.60 1.06
CA THR A 251 14.39 -5.87 0.92
C THR A 251 14.16 -6.46 -0.47
N LYS A 252 15.18 -7.08 -1.06
CA LYS A 252 15.08 -7.69 -2.39
C LYS A 252 14.07 -8.84 -2.40
N ASN A 253 14.17 -9.75 -1.43
CA ASN A 253 13.13 -10.71 -1.13
C ASN A 253 12.23 -10.13 -0.03
N PRO A 254 10.93 -9.88 -0.26
CA PRO A 254 10.07 -9.27 0.75
C PRO A 254 9.98 -10.09 2.05
N ASP A 255 10.08 -11.42 1.97
CA ASP A 255 9.98 -12.31 3.14
C ASP A 255 11.19 -12.20 4.08
N ASP A 256 12.36 -11.77 3.60
CA ASP A 256 13.58 -11.61 4.43
C ASP A 256 13.45 -10.49 5.48
N ALA A 257 12.49 -9.59 5.32
CA ALA A 257 12.26 -8.51 6.26
C ALA A 257 11.75 -8.99 7.63
N TYR A 258 10.96 -10.07 7.68
CA TYR A 258 10.08 -10.33 8.83
C TYR A 258 10.80 -10.75 10.09
N LYS A 259 11.98 -11.38 10.01
CA LYS A 259 12.79 -11.65 11.20
C LYS A 259 13.11 -10.36 11.97
N ASN A 260 13.51 -9.32 11.26
CA ASN A 260 13.84 -8.03 11.87
C ASN A 260 12.58 -7.20 12.20
N VAL A 261 11.52 -7.32 11.42
CA VAL A 261 10.22 -6.69 11.72
C VAL A 261 9.65 -7.21 13.05
N GLU A 262 9.69 -8.52 13.29
CA GLU A 262 9.26 -9.08 14.58
C GLU A 262 10.18 -8.65 15.74
N ALA A 263 11.48 -8.49 15.50
CA ALA A 263 12.39 -7.92 16.49
C ALA A 263 12.05 -6.46 16.80
N MET A 264 11.77 -5.63 15.78
CA MET A 264 11.28 -4.25 15.97
C MET A 264 9.97 -4.19 16.74
N LYS A 265 9.01 -5.08 16.40
CA LYS A 265 7.72 -5.17 17.09
C LYS A 265 7.89 -5.54 18.57
N SER A 266 8.83 -6.43 18.87
CA SER A 266 9.18 -6.77 20.26
C SER A 266 9.74 -5.57 21.02
N VAL A 267 10.57 -4.74 20.38
CA VAL A 267 11.08 -3.48 20.93
C VAL A 267 9.94 -2.49 21.16
N VAL A 268 9.07 -2.28 20.19
CA VAL A 268 7.92 -1.39 20.31
C VAL A 268 7.03 -1.77 21.50
N HIS A 269 6.68 -3.05 21.62
CA HIS A 269 5.80 -3.53 22.69
C HIS A 269 6.48 -3.53 24.07
N LYS A 270 7.81 -3.60 24.15
CA LYS A 270 8.57 -3.41 25.39
C LYS A 270 8.37 -1.99 25.95
N HIS A 271 8.32 -0.98 25.09
CA HIS A 271 8.10 0.42 25.47
C HIS A 271 6.62 0.73 25.72
N ASP A 272 5.74 0.32 24.78
CA ASP A 272 4.29 0.47 24.93
C ASP A 272 3.55 -0.57 24.07
N PRO A 273 2.83 -1.53 24.67
CA PRO A 273 2.09 -2.57 23.93
C PRO A 273 0.89 -2.04 23.13
N ARG A 274 0.49 -0.78 23.32
CA ARG A 274 -0.59 -0.14 22.54
C ARG A 274 -0.13 0.36 21.19
N LEU A 275 1.18 0.63 21.03
CA LEU A 275 1.76 1.07 19.77
C LEU A 275 1.70 -0.05 18.74
N LYS A 276 1.27 0.30 17.54
CA LYS A 276 1.17 -0.60 16.40
C LYS A 276 2.30 -0.35 15.41
N MET A 277 2.59 -1.33 14.57
CA MET A 277 3.57 -1.20 13.49
C MET A 277 2.89 -0.78 12.19
N TRP A 278 3.49 0.18 11.49
CA TRP A 278 3.07 0.60 10.15
C TRP A 278 4.28 0.60 9.21
N GLN A 279 4.25 -0.31 8.25
CA GLN A 279 5.19 -0.27 7.13
C GLN A 279 4.73 0.88 6.20
N GLY A 280 5.42 2.02 6.27
CA GLY A 280 4.97 3.30 5.71
C GLY A 280 5.28 3.47 4.22
N GLU A 281 6.27 2.73 3.71
CA GLU A 281 6.68 2.85 2.31
C GLU A 281 7.42 1.60 1.85
N ASN A 282 6.90 0.93 0.80
CA ASN A 282 7.62 -0.18 0.20
C ASN A 282 7.11 -0.53 -1.21
N GLY A 283 8.02 -0.92 -2.09
CA GLY A 283 7.71 -1.32 -3.45
C GLY A 283 8.97 -1.64 -4.24
N CYS A 284 8.87 -2.44 -5.29
CA CYS A 284 9.98 -2.69 -6.19
C CYS A 284 9.71 -2.10 -7.58
N PRO A 285 10.77 -1.84 -8.37
CA PRO A 285 10.61 -1.37 -9.74
C PRO A 285 9.91 -2.40 -10.65
N SER A 286 9.30 -1.91 -11.74
CA SER A 286 8.70 -2.76 -12.79
C SER A 286 9.64 -3.05 -13.95
N GLU A 287 10.85 -2.55 -13.89
CA GLU A 287 11.93 -2.74 -14.87
C GLU A 287 13.26 -2.43 -14.19
N ARG A 288 14.38 -2.81 -14.82
CA ARG A 288 15.70 -2.51 -14.27
C ARG A 288 15.92 -1.00 -14.18
N THR A 289 16.36 -0.54 -13.02
CA THR A 289 16.71 0.86 -12.75
C THR A 289 18.16 0.92 -12.25
N THR A 290 18.79 2.08 -12.34
CA THR A 290 20.17 2.30 -11.89
C THR A 290 20.26 2.99 -10.54
N LYS A 291 19.17 3.63 -10.10
CA LYS A 291 19.07 4.41 -8.87
C LYS A 291 17.88 3.96 -8.02
N PHE A 292 17.86 4.47 -6.79
CA PHE A 292 16.83 4.22 -5.77
C PHE A 292 16.90 2.82 -5.15
N ALA A 293 16.11 2.61 -4.11
CA ALA A 293 16.03 1.32 -3.44
C ALA A 293 15.65 0.20 -4.41
N LEU A 294 16.30 -0.94 -4.28
CA LEU A 294 16.14 -2.13 -5.12
C LEU A 294 16.56 -1.97 -6.60
N SER A 295 17.35 -0.95 -6.93
CA SER A 295 17.97 -0.82 -8.25
C SER A 295 18.98 -1.95 -8.53
N GLY A 296 19.40 -2.06 -9.80
CA GLY A 296 20.46 -3.00 -10.22
C GLY A 296 20.00 -4.46 -10.39
N HIS A 297 18.69 -4.76 -10.27
CA HIS A 297 18.11 -6.08 -10.52
C HIS A 297 17.25 -6.07 -11.78
N ASP A 298 17.08 -7.24 -12.39
CA ASP A 298 16.24 -7.43 -13.57
C ASP A 298 14.77 -7.61 -13.14
N TRP A 299 14.16 -6.49 -12.77
CA TRP A 299 12.75 -6.43 -12.44
C TRP A 299 11.89 -6.43 -13.70
N SER A 300 10.68 -6.98 -13.59
CA SER A 300 9.62 -6.94 -14.60
C SER A 300 8.30 -6.54 -13.95
N GLU A 301 7.26 -6.30 -14.74
CA GLU A 301 5.92 -6.06 -14.19
C GLU A 301 5.37 -7.26 -13.42
N LEU A 302 5.74 -8.49 -13.84
CA LEU A 302 5.35 -9.70 -13.13
C LEU A 302 6.04 -9.78 -11.77
N THR A 303 7.36 -9.56 -11.72
CA THR A 303 8.09 -9.59 -10.45
C THR A 303 7.68 -8.45 -9.52
N GLN A 304 7.31 -7.29 -10.05
CA GLN A 304 6.73 -6.19 -9.28
C GLN A 304 5.38 -6.57 -8.66
N ALA A 305 4.49 -7.19 -9.44
CA ALA A 305 3.18 -7.64 -8.94
C ALA A 305 3.32 -8.67 -7.81
N LYS A 306 4.20 -9.67 -8.00
CA LYS A 306 4.52 -10.67 -6.98
C LYS A 306 5.11 -10.05 -5.72
N TRP A 307 6.09 -9.16 -5.88
CA TRP A 307 6.76 -8.51 -4.76
C TRP A 307 5.78 -7.72 -3.90
N ASN A 308 4.96 -6.85 -4.53
CA ASN A 308 4.00 -6.02 -3.82
C ASN A 308 2.96 -6.85 -3.06
N THR A 309 2.40 -7.88 -3.69
CA THR A 309 1.38 -8.73 -3.05
C THR A 309 1.95 -9.58 -1.93
N ARG A 310 3.19 -10.11 -2.07
CA ARG A 310 3.89 -10.82 -0.99
C ARG A 310 4.17 -9.88 0.18
N ARG A 311 4.62 -8.65 -0.09
CA ARG A 311 4.89 -7.67 0.96
C ARG A 311 3.62 -7.29 1.71
N MET A 312 2.55 -6.95 0.99
CA MET A 312 1.25 -6.63 1.61
C MET A 312 0.76 -7.75 2.52
N LEU A 313 0.69 -8.97 2.00
CA LEU A 313 0.15 -10.11 2.76
C LEU A 313 1.09 -10.58 3.86
N GLY A 314 2.39 -10.43 3.70
CA GLY A 314 3.36 -10.66 4.74
C GLY A 314 3.21 -9.66 5.88
N ASP A 315 3.14 -8.35 5.60
CA ASP A 315 2.90 -7.33 6.62
C ASP A 315 1.59 -7.59 7.37
N LEU A 316 0.49 -7.89 6.65
CA LEU A 316 -0.79 -8.25 7.26
C LEU A 316 -0.67 -9.50 8.16
N GLY A 317 0.06 -10.53 7.69
CA GLY A 317 0.31 -11.76 8.43
C GLY A 317 1.12 -11.54 9.71
N HIS A 318 1.92 -10.49 9.75
CA HIS A 318 2.72 -10.05 10.89
C HIS A 318 2.06 -8.91 11.70
N ASP A 319 0.76 -8.68 11.51
CA ASP A 319 -0.03 -7.63 12.19
C ASP A 319 0.52 -6.21 11.98
N CYS A 320 1.09 -5.93 10.81
CA CYS A 320 1.53 -4.59 10.41
C CYS A 320 0.56 -3.99 9.38
N ILE A 321 0.34 -2.68 9.46
CA ILE A 321 -0.28 -1.94 8.34
C ILE A 321 0.75 -1.91 7.20
N SER A 322 0.30 -2.08 5.97
CA SER A 322 1.16 -2.12 4.78
C SER A 322 0.88 -0.98 3.83
N SER A 323 1.93 -0.29 3.40
CA SER A 323 1.84 0.77 2.39
C SER A 323 2.49 0.34 1.10
N VAL A 324 1.82 0.60 -0.02
CA VAL A 324 2.35 0.37 -1.37
C VAL A 324 2.98 1.67 -1.88
N PHE A 325 4.24 1.67 -2.16
CA PHE A 325 4.96 2.75 -2.81
C PHE A 325 5.20 2.38 -4.27
N THR A 326 4.49 2.99 -5.18
CA THR A 326 3.58 4.14 -5.09
C THR A 326 2.49 3.98 -6.15
N ILE A 327 1.47 4.84 -6.17
CA ILE A 327 0.41 4.76 -7.17
C ILE A 327 0.95 4.93 -8.61
N CYS A 328 1.86 5.86 -8.82
CA CYS A 328 2.31 6.23 -10.15
C CYS A 328 3.83 6.38 -10.20
N ASP A 329 4.45 5.95 -11.29
CA ASP A 329 5.84 6.32 -11.58
C ASP A 329 5.99 7.84 -11.50
N PHE A 330 7.18 8.31 -11.15
CA PHE A 330 7.44 9.74 -11.08
C PHE A 330 8.87 10.08 -11.51
N ASP A 331 9.04 11.28 -12.07
CA ASP A 331 10.32 11.81 -12.52
C ASP A 331 11.07 12.44 -11.33
N HIS A 332 12.14 11.78 -10.89
CA HIS A 332 12.95 12.26 -9.79
C HIS A 332 13.96 13.33 -10.27
N THR A 333 13.43 14.52 -10.62
CA THR A 333 14.23 15.69 -11.03
C THR A 333 15.12 15.47 -12.26
N GLY A 334 14.60 14.83 -13.33
CA GLY A 334 15.34 14.58 -14.57
C GLY A 334 16.54 13.62 -14.41
N ARG A 335 16.64 12.93 -13.27
CA ARG A 335 17.74 11.97 -13.02
C ARG A 335 17.44 10.59 -13.57
N GLU A 336 16.27 10.07 -13.27
CA GLU A 336 15.73 8.79 -13.70
C GLU A 336 14.27 8.70 -13.22
N ILE A 337 13.40 8.13 -14.04
CA ILE A 337 12.03 7.86 -13.60
C ILE A 337 12.05 6.73 -12.56
N ASN A 338 11.47 6.99 -11.39
CA ASN A 338 11.27 5.94 -10.38
C ASN A 338 10.13 5.03 -10.85
N ARG A 339 10.45 3.77 -11.15
CA ARG A 339 9.56 2.78 -11.76
C ARG A 339 8.78 1.92 -10.75
N LYS A 340 8.67 2.37 -9.51
CA LYS A 340 7.94 1.65 -8.46
C LYS A 340 6.42 1.85 -8.51
N GLY A 341 5.94 2.78 -9.33
CA GLY A 341 4.50 3.05 -9.47
C GLY A 341 3.71 1.83 -9.95
N LEU A 342 2.44 1.74 -9.56
CA LEU A 342 1.46 0.81 -10.12
C LEU A 342 0.99 1.25 -11.52
N LEU A 343 1.16 2.54 -11.82
CA LEU A 343 0.86 3.17 -13.10
C LEU A 343 2.17 3.62 -13.77
N LYS A 344 2.32 3.33 -15.06
CA LYS A 344 3.49 3.74 -15.85
C LYS A 344 3.25 5.10 -16.49
N ILE A 345 4.23 6.00 -16.39
CA ILE A 345 4.24 7.27 -17.11
C ILE A 345 5.25 7.27 -18.26
N ASN A 346 5.00 8.19 -19.21
CA ASN A 346 5.97 8.58 -20.24
C ASN A 346 6.85 9.74 -19.76
N ASP A 347 7.80 10.17 -20.59
CA ASP A 347 8.75 11.24 -20.28
C ASP A 347 8.08 12.63 -20.09
N LYS A 348 6.83 12.79 -20.53
CA LYS A 348 6.03 13.99 -20.30
C LYS A 348 5.19 13.93 -19.03
N ARG A 349 5.42 12.91 -18.20
CA ARG A 349 4.66 12.63 -16.96
C ARG A 349 3.17 12.34 -17.18
N ASN A 350 2.78 11.99 -18.40
CA ASN A 350 1.43 11.53 -18.72
C ASN A 350 1.32 10.02 -18.48
N LEU A 351 0.14 9.57 -18.09
CA LEU A 351 -0.13 8.16 -17.94
C LEU A 351 0.06 7.42 -19.27
N ALA A 352 0.90 6.38 -19.28
CA ALA A 352 1.15 5.52 -20.42
C ALA A 352 0.35 4.23 -20.34
N LYS A 353 0.30 3.58 -19.19
CA LYS A 353 -0.51 2.36 -18.96
C LYS A 353 -0.69 2.04 -17.47
N VAL A 354 -1.69 1.21 -17.19
CA VAL A 354 -1.87 0.51 -15.91
C VAL A 354 -1.00 -0.76 -15.93
N LYS A 355 -0.15 -0.95 -14.90
CA LYS A 355 0.72 -2.11 -14.80
C LYS A 355 0.02 -3.31 -14.16
N MET A 356 0.57 -4.51 -14.36
CA MET A 356 0.07 -5.75 -13.73
C MET A 356 -0.07 -5.62 -12.21
N ALA A 357 0.87 -4.95 -11.56
CA ALA A 357 0.87 -4.76 -10.11
C ALA A 357 -0.36 -3.98 -9.60
N TYR A 358 -0.95 -3.08 -10.39
CA TYR A 358 -2.19 -2.39 -10.02
C TYR A 358 -3.34 -3.39 -9.80
N TYR A 359 -3.53 -4.30 -10.74
CA TYR A 359 -4.58 -5.31 -10.66
C TYR A 359 -4.31 -6.33 -9.56
N ALA A 360 -3.06 -6.73 -9.36
CA ALA A 360 -2.67 -7.63 -8.29
C ALA A 360 -2.92 -7.03 -6.90
N VAL A 361 -2.56 -5.76 -6.68
CA VAL A 361 -2.87 -5.03 -5.45
C VAL A 361 -4.39 -4.91 -5.26
N GLN A 362 -5.14 -4.56 -6.32
CA GLN A 362 -6.59 -4.47 -6.29
C GLN A 362 -7.25 -5.81 -5.90
N ASN A 363 -6.73 -6.94 -6.40
CA ASN A 363 -7.20 -8.27 -6.03
C ASN A 363 -7.02 -8.53 -4.52
N VAL A 364 -5.84 -8.22 -3.98
CA VAL A 364 -5.57 -8.38 -2.54
C VAL A 364 -6.52 -7.51 -1.71
N VAL A 365 -6.63 -6.24 -2.05
CA VAL A 365 -7.47 -5.28 -1.31
C VAL A 365 -8.96 -5.64 -1.38
N SER A 366 -9.42 -6.18 -2.51
CA SER A 366 -10.81 -6.59 -2.70
C SER A 366 -11.22 -7.80 -1.85
N VAL A 367 -10.25 -8.63 -1.42
CA VAL A 367 -10.49 -9.82 -0.60
C VAL A 367 -10.17 -9.58 0.87
N PHE A 368 -9.00 -8.99 1.15
CA PHE A 368 -8.49 -8.83 2.51
C PHE A 368 -8.98 -7.51 3.14
N ASP A 369 -10.26 -7.47 3.46
CA ASP A 369 -10.96 -6.38 4.14
C ASP A 369 -11.11 -6.63 5.65
N CYS A 370 -11.88 -5.79 6.34
CA CYS A 370 -12.07 -5.87 7.79
C CYS A 370 -12.78 -7.16 8.27
N HIS A 371 -13.43 -7.90 7.37
CA HIS A 371 -14.12 -9.15 7.68
C HIS A 371 -13.18 -10.36 7.76
N LEU A 372 -11.94 -10.26 7.29
CA LEU A 372 -10.94 -11.32 7.40
C LEU A 372 -10.13 -11.19 8.68
N VAL A 373 -10.50 -11.97 9.69
CA VAL A 373 -9.84 -12.00 11.00
C VAL A 373 -8.73 -13.03 11.02
N ARG A 374 -7.50 -12.58 11.36
CA ARG A 374 -6.30 -13.42 11.44
C ARG A 374 -6.46 -14.57 12.44
N GLN A 375 -6.14 -15.80 12.04
CA GLN A 375 -6.20 -17.00 12.85
C GLN A 375 -4.77 -17.42 13.28
N LYS A 376 -4.25 -16.88 14.39
CA LYS A 376 -2.87 -17.13 14.84
C LYS A 376 -2.63 -18.58 15.30
N ALA A 377 -3.64 -19.22 15.85
CA ALA A 377 -3.57 -20.61 16.33
C ALA A 377 -4.03 -21.64 15.28
N TYR A 378 -4.04 -21.26 13.99
CA TYR A 378 -4.48 -22.15 12.92
C TYR A 378 -3.52 -23.32 12.72
N ARG A 379 -4.06 -24.54 12.69
CA ARG A 379 -3.26 -25.78 12.55
C ARG A 379 -3.23 -26.20 11.09
N CYS A 380 -2.14 -25.85 10.42
CA CYS A 380 -1.91 -26.18 9.02
C CYS A 380 -0.49 -26.72 8.83
N THR A 381 -0.35 -27.75 8.00
CA THR A 381 0.93 -28.22 7.49
C THR A 381 0.91 -28.20 5.97
N ILE A 382 1.98 -27.72 5.36
CA ILE A 382 2.14 -27.67 3.90
C ILE A 382 3.41 -28.43 3.53
N GLU A 383 3.23 -29.56 2.83
CA GLU A 383 4.31 -30.38 2.29
C GLU A 383 4.54 -29.94 0.83
N CYS A 384 5.70 -29.38 0.55
CA CYS A 384 6.12 -28.93 -0.78
C CYS A 384 7.63 -29.11 -0.92
N ALA A 385 8.16 -29.18 -2.14
CA ALA A 385 9.60 -29.24 -2.41
C ALA A 385 10.35 -27.96 -1.95
N GLN A 386 9.65 -26.86 -1.77
CA GLN A 386 10.19 -25.60 -1.25
C GLN A 386 9.40 -25.18 0.00
N PRO A 387 10.04 -24.49 0.98
CA PRO A 387 9.33 -23.93 2.12
C PRO A 387 8.27 -22.94 1.67
N ILE A 388 7.10 -23.00 2.29
CA ILE A 388 5.94 -22.17 1.98
C ILE A 388 5.67 -21.20 3.13
N THR A 389 5.62 -19.91 2.83
CA THR A 389 5.06 -18.89 3.72
C THR A 389 3.54 -18.97 3.62
N TRP A 390 2.85 -18.95 4.75
CA TRP A 390 1.39 -19.00 4.78
C TRP A 390 0.78 -18.29 5.97
N PHE A 391 -0.44 -17.79 5.78
CA PHE A 391 -1.26 -17.17 6.82
C PHE A 391 -2.72 -17.60 6.68
N ALA A 392 -3.41 -17.75 7.82
CA ALA A 392 -4.81 -18.14 7.83
C ALA A 392 -5.68 -17.03 8.42
N TYR A 393 -6.84 -16.85 7.81
CA TYR A 393 -7.88 -15.91 8.24
C TYR A 393 -9.23 -16.62 8.27
N ARG A 394 -10.19 -16.02 8.94
CA ARG A 394 -11.60 -16.44 8.92
C ARG A 394 -12.47 -15.24 8.60
N HIS A 395 -13.39 -15.41 7.66
CA HIS A 395 -14.39 -14.42 7.37
C HIS A 395 -15.42 -14.44 8.50
N ASP A 396 -15.53 -13.35 9.27
CA ASP A 396 -16.34 -13.27 10.48
C ASP A 396 -17.85 -13.47 10.25
N GLN A 397 -18.37 -12.97 9.12
CA GLN A 397 -19.78 -13.12 8.76
C GLN A 397 -20.12 -14.45 8.06
N LEU A 398 -19.21 -15.00 7.24
CA LEU A 398 -19.46 -16.22 6.47
C LEU A 398 -18.99 -17.49 7.18
N GLY A 399 -18.14 -17.34 8.19
CA GLY A 399 -17.53 -18.45 8.90
C GLY A 399 -16.50 -19.26 8.08
N SER A 400 -16.24 -18.89 6.83
CA SER A 400 -15.31 -19.58 5.93
C SER A 400 -13.86 -19.21 6.22
N ASP A 401 -12.98 -20.18 6.11
CA ASP A 401 -11.54 -19.97 6.24
C ASP A 401 -10.94 -19.47 4.92
N VAL A 402 -9.87 -18.68 5.04
CA VAL A 402 -9.01 -18.23 3.97
C VAL A 402 -7.58 -18.60 4.33
N LEU A 403 -6.96 -19.46 3.56
CA LEU A 403 -5.55 -19.79 3.67
C LEU A 403 -4.81 -19.18 2.48
N VAL A 404 -3.95 -18.18 2.74
CA VAL A 404 -3.07 -17.59 1.74
C VAL A 404 -1.66 -18.14 1.90
N PHE A 405 -0.98 -18.43 0.78
CA PHE A 405 0.33 -19.05 0.78
C PHE A 405 1.13 -18.75 -0.50
N TRP A 406 2.47 -18.83 -0.38
CA TRP A 406 3.42 -18.67 -1.49
C TRP A 406 4.79 -19.26 -1.14
N ASN A 407 5.62 -19.50 -2.17
CA ASN A 407 7.04 -19.76 -1.95
C ASN A 407 7.76 -18.45 -1.63
N GLY A 408 8.18 -18.29 -0.38
CA GLY A 408 8.85 -17.08 0.14
C GLY A 408 10.38 -17.18 0.19
N THR A 409 10.99 -18.29 -0.22
CA THR A 409 12.43 -18.53 -0.02
C THR A 409 13.34 -17.72 -0.93
N THR A 410 12.84 -17.28 -2.07
CA THR A 410 13.58 -16.49 -3.06
C THR A 410 12.87 -15.19 -3.40
N PHE A 411 13.63 -14.19 -3.87
CA PHE A 411 12.99 -13.01 -4.45
C PHE A 411 12.15 -13.40 -5.68
N PRO A 412 11.10 -12.62 -6.01
CA PRO A 412 10.19 -12.95 -7.11
C PRO A 412 10.91 -13.14 -8.44
N GLN A 413 10.57 -14.22 -9.15
CA GLN A 413 11.11 -14.58 -10.45
C GLN A 413 10.15 -14.19 -11.58
N ASP A 414 10.71 -13.96 -12.78
CA ASP A 414 9.94 -13.68 -13.99
C ASP A 414 9.45 -14.99 -14.66
N SER A 415 8.91 -15.90 -13.85
CA SER A 415 8.34 -17.19 -14.23
C SER A 415 7.11 -17.50 -13.37
N ASN A 416 6.13 -18.22 -13.93
CA ASN A 416 4.97 -18.74 -13.22
C ASN A 416 5.02 -20.27 -13.05
N ASP A 417 6.22 -20.85 -12.98
CA ASP A 417 6.39 -22.27 -12.72
C ASP A 417 5.87 -22.64 -11.34
N THR A 418 5.06 -23.68 -11.29
CA THR A 418 4.41 -24.13 -10.06
C THR A 418 5.00 -25.43 -9.54
N LEU A 419 4.99 -25.58 -8.23
CA LEU A 419 5.29 -26.82 -7.53
C LEU A 419 4.01 -27.36 -6.90
N PRO A 420 3.77 -28.69 -6.95
CA PRO A 420 2.62 -29.28 -6.28
C PRO A 420 2.85 -29.33 -4.77
N ALA A 421 1.85 -28.94 -3.99
CA ALA A 421 1.86 -29.05 -2.54
C ALA A 421 0.73 -29.93 -2.02
N THR A 422 0.94 -30.52 -0.84
CA THR A 422 -0.12 -31.13 -0.04
C THR A 422 -0.36 -30.27 1.19
N ILE A 423 -1.58 -29.79 1.36
CA ILE A 423 -1.99 -28.93 2.47
C ILE A 423 -2.95 -29.72 3.37
N ARG A 424 -2.60 -29.82 4.68
CA ARG A 424 -3.42 -30.50 5.69
C ARG A 424 -3.82 -29.50 6.76
N ILE A 425 -5.12 -29.37 7.00
CA ILE A 425 -5.68 -28.41 7.95
C ILE A 425 -6.52 -29.19 8.98
N ALA A 426 -6.24 -28.97 10.26
CA ALA A 426 -7.05 -29.48 11.35
C ALA A 426 -8.08 -28.44 11.78
N GLY A 427 -9.37 -28.79 11.76
CA GLY A 427 -10.46 -27.91 12.14
C GLY A 427 -10.80 -26.83 11.09
N GLY A 428 -10.39 -27.01 9.84
CA GLY A 428 -10.66 -26.07 8.74
C GLY A 428 -12.15 -26.01 8.38
N LYS A 429 -12.65 -24.80 8.13
CA LYS A 429 -14.04 -24.55 7.74
C LYS A 429 -14.15 -24.21 6.25
N PHE A 430 -14.27 -25.26 5.45
CA PHE A 430 -14.46 -25.18 4.00
C PHE A 430 -15.70 -25.95 3.58
N HIS A 431 -16.55 -25.35 2.74
CA HIS A 431 -17.78 -25.94 2.22
C HIS A 431 -17.69 -26.18 0.69
N ASP A 432 -17.30 -25.17 -0.05
CA ASP A 432 -17.09 -25.22 -1.51
C ASP A 432 -15.77 -24.52 -1.86
N PRO A 433 -14.63 -25.16 -1.52
CA PRO A 433 -13.32 -24.52 -1.65
C PRO A 433 -12.90 -24.36 -3.10
N VAL A 434 -12.33 -23.20 -3.39
CA VAL A 434 -11.71 -22.82 -4.65
C VAL A 434 -10.27 -22.37 -4.39
N TRP A 435 -9.45 -22.45 -5.44
CA TRP A 435 -8.10 -21.91 -5.45
C TRP A 435 -8.08 -20.60 -6.26
N VAL A 436 -7.40 -19.59 -5.75
CA VAL A 436 -7.36 -18.26 -6.36
C VAL A 436 -5.92 -17.81 -6.52
N ASP A 437 -5.59 -17.39 -7.74
CA ASP A 437 -4.36 -16.67 -8.05
C ASP A 437 -4.55 -15.17 -7.79
N LEU A 438 -3.84 -14.60 -6.83
CA LEU A 438 -4.00 -13.20 -6.46
C LEU A 438 -3.32 -12.23 -7.44
N ILE A 439 -2.41 -12.70 -8.31
CA ILE A 439 -1.82 -11.86 -9.35
C ILE A 439 -2.84 -11.51 -10.43
N THR A 440 -3.58 -12.51 -10.91
CA THR A 440 -4.56 -12.36 -12.00
C THR A 440 -6.00 -12.22 -11.51
N GLY A 441 -6.26 -12.55 -10.25
CA GLY A 441 -7.60 -12.67 -9.69
C GLY A 441 -8.38 -13.89 -10.17
N ARG A 442 -7.76 -14.81 -10.93
CA ARG A 442 -8.44 -15.98 -11.46
C ARG A 442 -8.79 -17.00 -10.38
N ILE A 443 -10.01 -17.50 -10.44
CA ILE A 443 -10.59 -18.47 -9.51
C ILE A 443 -10.72 -19.81 -10.22
N TYR A 444 -10.21 -20.86 -9.61
CA TYR A 444 -10.21 -22.22 -10.16
C TYR A 444 -10.93 -23.19 -9.23
N GLU A 445 -11.66 -24.13 -9.83
CA GLU A 445 -12.22 -25.28 -9.12
C GLU A 445 -11.10 -26.20 -8.67
N ILE A 446 -11.10 -26.57 -7.39
CA ILE A 446 -10.21 -27.62 -6.90
C ILE A 446 -10.85 -28.96 -7.26
N PRO A 447 -10.21 -29.81 -8.11
CA PRO A 447 -10.79 -31.08 -8.50
C PRO A 447 -11.14 -31.98 -7.33
N GLY A 448 -12.22 -32.76 -7.45
CA GLY A 448 -12.69 -33.63 -6.37
C GLY A 448 -11.64 -34.58 -5.84
N GLU A 449 -10.81 -35.14 -6.74
CA GLU A 449 -9.70 -36.02 -6.38
C GLU A 449 -8.50 -35.31 -5.75
N CYS A 450 -8.51 -33.97 -5.77
CA CYS A 450 -7.50 -33.13 -5.11
C CYS A 450 -7.94 -32.59 -3.74
N ARG A 451 -9.17 -32.91 -3.30
CA ARG A 451 -9.69 -32.44 -2.01
C ARG A 451 -10.38 -33.54 -1.21
N SER A 452 -10.21 -33.50 0.09
CA SER A 452 -10.95 -34.33 1.03
C SER A 452 -11.37 -33.46 2.21
N LEU A 453 -12.68 -33.36 2.42
CA LEU A 453 -13.27 -32.54 3.48
C LEU A 453 -14.00 -33.45 4.47
N ALA A 454 -13.63 -33.39 5.73
CA ALA A 454 -14.28 -34.04 6.85
C ALA A 454 -14.54 -33.02 7.96
N LEU A 455 -15.35 -33.37 8.96
CA LEU A 455 -15.85 -32.44 9.99
C LEU A 455 -14.73 -31.66 10.72
N GLU A 456 -13.55 -32.30 10.90
CA GLU A 456 -12.41 -31.72 11.63
C GLU A 456 -11.12 -31.71 10.81
N ARG A 457 -11.19 -31.98 9.49
CA ARG A 457 -10.00 -32.09 8.65
C ARG A 457 -10.28 -31.74 7.21
N ALA A 458 -9.51 -30.79 6.66
CA ALA A 458 -9.44 -30.55 5.24
C ALA A 458 -8.06 -30.95 4.71
N VAL A 459 -8.02 -31.67 3.57
CA VAL A 459 -6.79 -32.03 2.87
C VAL A 459 -6.92 -31.62 1.42
N PHE A 460 -5.91 -30.90 0.94
CA PHE A 460 -5.79 -30.52 -0.46
C PHE A 460 -4.48 -31.07 -1.00
N THR A 461 -4.53 -31.80 -2.11
CA THR A 461 -3.35 -32.42 -2.75
C THR A 461 -3.10 -31.83 -4.12
N ARG A 462 -1.86 -31.90 -4.60
CA ARG A 462 -1.44 -31.34 -5.88
C ARG A 462 -1.81 -29.85 -6.06
N VAL A 463 -1.85 -29.11 -4.96
CA VAL A 463 -2.16 -27.68 -4.97
C VAL A 463 -1.03 -26.93 -5.68
N PRO A 464 -1.31 -26.13 -6.73
CA PRO A 464 -0.29 -25.33 -7.36
C PRO A 464 0.24 -24.26 -6.38
N THR A 465 1.55 -24.25 -6.17
CA THR A 465 2.24 -23.22 -5.37
C THR A 465 3.38 -22.65 -6.20
N TYR A 466 3.64 -21.36 -6.03
CA TYR A 466 4.72 -20.67 -6.71
C TYR A 466 5.16 -19.44 -5.87
N ASP A 467 6.02 -18.60 -6.39
CA ASP A 467 6.59 -17.44 -5.71
C ASP A 467 5.69 -16.21 -5.68
N ALA A 468 4.37 -16.39 -5.91
CA ALA A 468 3.36 -15.36 -5.73
C ALA A 468 2.19 -15.87 -4.88
N PRO A 469 1.48 -14.98 -4.18
CA PRO A 469 0.38 -15.37 -3.33
C PRO A 469 -0.77 -16.02 -4.10
N ALA A 470 -1.13 -17.21 -3.65
CA ALA A 470 -2.37 -17.89 -3.97
C ALA A 470 -3.14 -18.15 -2.68
N MET A 471 -4.44 -18.41 -2.79
CA MET A 471 -5.24 -18.74 -1.61
C MET A 471 -6.24 -19.86 -1.89
N ILE A 472 -6.61 -20.57 -0.82
CA ILE A 472 -7.76 -21.47 -0.78
C ILE A 472 -8.81 -20.83 0.14
N THR A 473 -10.03 -20.72 -0.37
CA THR A 473 -11.18 -20.23 0.38
C THR A 473 -12.47 -20.75 -0.25
N ASP A 474 -13.61 -20.56 0.40
CA ASP A 474 -14.89 -20.92 -0.20
C ASP A 474 -15.31 -19.95 -1.31
N ARG A 475 -16.01 -20.50 -2.31
CA ARG A 475 -16.52 -19.75 -3.47
C ARG A 475 -17.34 -18.52 -3.06
N GLN A 476 -18.14 -18.61 -2.00
CA GLN A 476 -18.95 -17.52 -1.48
C GLN A 476 -18.14 -16.33 -0.97
N VAL A 477 -16.85 -16.49 -0.65
CA VAL A 477 -15.98 -15.39 -0.23
C VAL A 477 -15.54 -14.53 -1.43
N VAL A 478 -15.42 -15.15 -2.62
CA VAL A 478 -14.73 -14.55 -3.78
C VAL A 478 -15.61 -14.35 -5.02
N LEU A 479 -16.74 -15.02 -5.11
CA LEU A 479 -17.72 -14.87 -6.21
C LEU A 479 -19.02 -14.23 -5.67
N ARG A 480 -18.92 -12.98 -5.22
CA ARG A 480 -20.05 -12.18 -4.72
C ARG A 480 -20.52 -11.17 -5.75
#